data_082664d20ba44c3e38df006a03c757d9
#
_entry.id   082664d20ba44c3e38df006a03c757d9
#
_cell.length_a   1.000
_cell.length_b   1.000
_cell.length_c   1.000
_cell.angle_alpha   90.00
_cell.angle_beta   90.00
_cell.angle_gamma   90.00
#
_symmetry.space_group_name_H-M   'P 1'
#
loop_
_entity.id
_entity.type
_entity.pdbx_description
1 polymer ?
#
loop_
_entity_poly.entity_id
_entity_poly.type
_entity_poly.pdbx_seq_one_letter_code
_entity_poly.pdbx_strand_id
1 'polypeptide(L)'
;MEVKNHHLILNLISGKQKDPIKYDNCKKKFFPNIQKIINENICCNFPVEYRNNVRFNILRSNRDEIILESDEINLPSANSLRRILLGEVETVAIEKVFFYNNSSILNDENIAHRLGLIPIFIRSTFLNNIKISEHDENNKIIFEFNVKNSQKSFNKISVFSRSLKFKGYGLFSSMNKNSIFHPVCRDILILKLNPGQKVKCECHCIINSGNKHAKFSPVGTAFYKISSKIKIVEEILNYDAEKIFEICPVKVFGIKSKTEKKYRTLNVISPQFCTLCKECLKQDLNNRKPIRISRIKNKVTFVIESTGVMSPETLFHRAISLLVGKCNKALSLLLKSYEF
;
A
#
# COMPACT_ATOMS: atom_id res chain seq x y z
N MET A 1 12.51 -10.69 -24.11
CA MET A 1 12.89 -9.61 -23.20
C MET A 1 13.17 -10.21 -21.84
N GLU A 2 14.44 -10.38 -21.53
CA GLU A 2 14.92 -10.98 -20.29
C GLU A 2 14.58 -10.06 -19.13
N VAL A 3 13.82 -10.59 -18.18
CA VAL A 3 13.56 -9.92 -16.89
C VAL A 3 14.84 -10.06 -16.07
N LYS A 4 15.66 -9.02 -16.04
CA LYS A 4 16.77 -8.94 -15.08
C LYS A 4 16.15 -8.91 -13.68
N ASN A 5 16.39 -9.99 -12.93
CA ASN A 5 16.09 -10.07 -11.50
C ASN A 5 16.91 -9.02 -10.74
N HIS A 6 16.36 -7.83 -10.56
CA HIS A 6 16.95 -6.87 -9.65
C HIS A 6 16.60 -7.30 -8.22
N HIS A 7 17.52 -7.99 -7.56
CA HIS A 7 17.50 -8.19 -6.13
C HIS A 7 17.75 -6.85 -5.44
N LEU A 8 16.68 -6.11 -5.16
CA LEU A 8 16.75 -4.98 -4.24
C LEU A 8 16.82 -5.55 -2.83
N ILE A 9 18.02 -5.74 -2.33
CA ILE A 9 18.28 -6.03 -0.92
C ILE A 9 18.05 -4.72 -0.18
N LEU A 10 16.82 -4.48 0.25
CA LEU A 10 16.52 -3.42 1.21
C LEU A 10 17.01 -3.89 2.58
N ASN A 11 18.28 -3.60 2.88
CA ASN A 11 18.77 -3.68 4.25
C ASN A 11 18.03 -2.64 5.09
N LEU A 12 17.04 -3.07 5.86
CA LEU A 12 16.21 -2.24 6.74
C LEU A 12 17.01 -1.58 7.87
N ILE A 13 18.33 -1.82 7.96
CA ILE A 13 19.21 -1.29 9.01
C ILE A 13 20.58 -0.93 8.41
N SER A 14 20.64 -0.13 7.36
CA SER A 14 21.92 0.48 6.96
C SER A 14 21.79 1.98 6.75
N GLY A 15 21.13 2.69 7.67
CA GLY A 15 21.55 4.01 7.97
C GLY A 15 22.91 3.90 8.68
N LYS A 16 23.95 4.52 8.14
CA LYS A 16 25.23 4.67 8.82
C LYS A 16 25.00 5.40 10.14
N GLN A 17 24.54 4.68 11.16
CA GLN A 17 24.69 5.09 12.54
C GLN A 17 26.04 4.56 13.00
N LYS A 18 26.84 5.48 13.47
CA LYS A 18 28.03 5.19 14.26
C LYS A 18 27.60 4.27 15.39
N ASP A 19 28.25 3.10 15.44
CA ASP A 19 28.18 2.06 16.46
C ASP A 19 26.78 1.48 16.77
N PRO A 20 26.56 0.20 16.46
CA PRO A 20 25.39 -0.50 16.95
C PRO A 20 25.46 -0.51 18.47
N ILE A 21 24.60 0.23 19.15
CA ILE A 21 24.33 0.00 20.55
C ILE A 21 24.01 -1.48 20.64
N LYS A 22 24.90 -2.27 21.25
CA LYS A 22 24.69 -3.71 21.45
C LYS A 22 23.46 -3.84 22.34
N TYR A 23 22.35 -4.19 21.76
CA TYR A 23 21.05 -4.35 22.41
C TYR A 23 21.11 -5.27 23.65
N ASP A 24 22.04 -6.24 23.65
CA ASP A 24 22.27 -7.11 24.80
C ASP A 24 22.79 -6.37 26.04
N ASN A 25 23.54 -5.30 25.88
CA ASN A 25 24.02 -4.50 27.00
C ASN A 25 22.94 -3.54 27.54
N CYS A 26 22.03 -3.06 26.69
CA CYS A 26 20.87 -2.29 27.14
C CYS A 26 19.90 -3.15 27.96
N LYS A 27 19.59 -4.39 27.51
CA LYS A 27 18.71 -5.29 28.27
C LYS A 27 19.22 -5.58 29.68
N LYS A 28 20.54 -5.75 29.86
CA LYS A 28 21.12 -6.04 31.18
C LYS A 28 21.26 -4.82 32.09
N LYS A 29 21.42 -3.61 31.53
CA LYS A 29 21.63 -2.38 32.33
C LYS A 29 20.36 -1.62 32.66
N PHE A 30 19.35 -1.64 31.80
CA PHE A 30 18.17 -0.77 31.93
C PHE A 30 16.88 -1.45 32.34
N PHE A 31 16.78 -2.79 32.28
CA PHE A 31 15.53 -3.50 32.54
C PHE A 31 15.67 -4.76 33.40
N PRO A 32 16.25 -4.68 34.64
CA PRO A 32 16.39 -5.85 35.48
C PRO A 32 15.04 -6.46 35.88
N ASN A 33 13.97 -5.67 35.92
CA ASN A 33 12.65 -6.10 36.33
C ASN A 33 11.71 -6.52 35.20
N ILE A 34 11.95 -6.09 33.96
CA ILE A 34 11.10 -6.46 32.81
C ILE A 34 11.25 -7.95 32.50
N GLN A 35 12.44 -8.52 32.65
CA GLN A 35 12.65 -9.95 32.49
C GLN A 35 11.83 -10.76 33.49
N LYS A 36 11.65 -10.23 34.71
CA LYS A 36 10.84 -10.84 35.75
C LYS A 36 9.34 -10.72 35.46
N ILE A 37 8.89 -9.56 34.98
CA ILE A 37 7.49 -9.32 34.59
C ILE A 37 7.11 -10.15 33.34
N ILE A 38 8.02 -10.31 32.37
CA ILE A 38 7.81 -11.15 31.19
C ILE A 38 7.72 -12.62 31.58
N ASN A 39 8.54 -13.07 32.53
CA ASN A 39 8.53 -14.47 33.00
C ASN A 39 7.36 -14.79 33.92
N GLU A 40 6.78 -13.82 34.63
CA GLU A 40 5.72 -14.07 35.64
C GLU A 40 4.30 -13.90 35.08
N ASN A 41 4.07 -13.09 34.02
CA ASN A 41 2.71 -12.73 33.60
C ASN A 41 2.34 -13.01 32.15
N ILE A 42 3.24 -13.48 31.30
CA ILE A 42 2.91 -13.72 29.89
C ILE A 42 3.37 -15.12 29.50
N CYS A 43 2.46 -16.09 29.62
CA CYS A 43 2.54 -17.36 28.89
C CYS A 43 2.38 -17.15 27.37
N CYS A 44 3.04 -16.14 26.84
CA CYS A 44 3.20 -15.95 25.41
C CYS A 44 4.63 -16.35 25.09
N ASN A 45 4.79 -17.54 24.53
CA ASN A 45 6.00 -17.92 23.82
C ASN A 45 6.28 -16.89 22.73
N PHE A 46 6.92 -15.78 23.09
CA PHE A 46 7.59 -14.92 22.14
C PHE A 46 8.91 -15.62 21.79
N PRO A 47 9.04 -16.20 20.60
CA PRO A 47 10.34 -16.56 20.09
C PRO A 47 11.06 -15.24 19.78
N VAL A 48 11.83 -14.75 20.74
CA VAL A 48 12.66 -13.55 20.61
C VAL A 48 13.92 -13.91 19.82
N GLU A 49 13.76 -14.38 18.62
CA GLU A 49 14.78 -14.27 17.60
C GLU A 49 14.22 -13.35 16.51
N TYR A 50 14.24 -12.03 16.77
CA TYR A 50 14.23 -11.05 15.71
C TYR A 50 15.54 -11.23 14.93
N ARG A 51 15.50 -12.04 13.88
CA ARG A 51 16.58 -12.08 12.90
C ARG A 51 16.66 -10.69 12.28
N ASN A 52 17.82 -10.05 12.40
CA ASN A 52 18.08 -8.68 11.98
C ASN A 52 18.00 -8.44 10.45
N ASN A 53 17.55 -9.40 9.64
CA ASN A 53 17.64 -9.35 8.18
C ASN A 53 16.32 -9.73 7.51
N VAL A 54 15.27 -8.95 7.72
CA VAL A 54 14.05 -9.10 6.90
C VAL A 54 14.36 -8.66 5.46
N ARG A 55 14.27 -9.59 4.52
CA ARG A 55 14.50 -9.34 3.10
C ARG A 55 13.17 -9.33 2.36
N PHE A 56 13.04 -8.39 1.43
CA PHE A 56 11.93 -8.32 0.51
C PHE A 56 12.42 -8.57 -0.90
N ASN A 57 11.85 -9.57 -1.55
CA ASN A 57 12.10 -9.88 -2.94
C ASN A 57 10.97 -9.27 -3.78
N ILE A 58 11.33 -8.51 -4.81
CA ILE A 58 10.36 -7.96 -5.74
C ILE A 58 9.98 -9.04 -6.74
N LEU A 59 8.73 -9.51 -6.70
CA LEU A 59 8.20 -10.46 -7.67
C LEU A 59 7.75 -9.75 -8.95
N ARG A 60 7.14 -8.59 -8.80
CA ARG A 60 6.67 -7.75 -9.90
C ARG A 60 6.69 -6.29 -9.47
N SER A 61 7.16 -5.42 -10.33
CA SER A 61 7.06 -3.96 -10.17
C SER A 61 6.57 -3.35 -11.47
N ASN A 62 5.45 -2.65 -11.39
CA ASN A 62 4.88 -1.84 -12.45
C ASN A 62 4.80 -0.39 -11.95
N ARG A 63 4.35 0.52 -12.84
CA ARG A 63 4.15 1.91 -12.48
C ARG A 63 3.15 2.09 -11.32
N ASP A 64 2.10 1.29 -11.29
CA ASP A 64 0.95 1.45 -10.40
C ASP A 64 0.86 0.34 -9.33
N GLU A 65 1.58 -0.77 -9.51
CA GLU A 65 1.52 -1.94 -8.64
C GLU A 65 2.90 -2.49 -8.31
N ILE A 66 3.11 -2.91 -7.07
CA ILE A 66 4.27 -3.69 -6.65
C ILE A 66 3.84 -4.93 -5.87
N ILE A 67 4.47 -6.06 -6.19
CA ILE A 67 4.30 -7.33 -5.47
C ILE A 67 5.63 -7.70 -4.83
N LEU A 68 5.62 -7.76 -3.49
CA LEU A 68 6.79 -8.05 -2.67
C LEU A 68 6.59 -9.36 -1.91
N GLU A 69 7.59 -10.21 -1.88
CA GLU A 69 7.61 -11.42 -1.06
C GLU A 69 8.67 -11.31 0.03
N SER A 70 8.33 -11.71 1.24
CA SER A 70 9.28 -11.86 2.34
C SER A 70 9.08 -13.21 3.02
N ASP A 71 10.19 -13.89 3.33
CA ASP A 71 10.20 -15.19 4.01
C ASP A 71 10.40 -15.07 5.53
N GLU A 72 10.69 -13.88 6.05
CA GLU A 72 11.13 -13.65 7.44
C GLU A 72 10.33 -12.61 8.21
N ILE A 73 9.22 -12.12 7.67
CA ILE A 73 8.40 -11.11 8.33
C ILE A 73 7.34 -11.73 9.24
N ASN A 74 7.21 -11.19 10.45
CA ASN A 74 6.13 -11.56 11.37
C ASN A 74 4.78 -10.97 10.92
N LEU A 75 3.69 -11.71 11.13
CA LEU A 75 2.34 -11.28 10.78
C LEU A 75 1.90 -9.95 11.43
N PRO A 76 2.19 -9.67 12.71
CA PRO A 76 1.91 -8.37 13.32
C PRO A 76 2.61 -7.23 12.59
N SER A 77 3.89 -7.38 12.23
CA SER A 77 4.65 -6.37 11.46
C SER A 77 4.08 -6.18 10.07
N ALA A 78 3.70 -7.28 9.39
CA ALA A 78 3.04 -7.21 8.09
C ALA A 78 1.71 -6.45 8.17
N ASN A 79 0.88 -6.71 9.19
CA ASN A 79 -0.37 -6.00 9.39
C ASN A 79 -0.15 -4.51 9.73
N SER A 80 0.88 -4.20 10.50
CA SER A 80 1.25 -2.82 10.82
C SER A 80 1.62 -2.04 9.56
N LEU A 81 2.45 -2.61 8.68
CA LEU A 81 2.80 -2.00 7.40
C LEU A 81 1.57 -1.78 6.51
N ARG A 82 0.69 -2.78 6.43
CA ARG A 82 -0.57 -2.64 5.68
C ARG A 82 -1.42 -1.49 6.18
N ARG A 83 -1.59 -1.37 7.50
CA ARG A 83 -2.37 -0.28 8.12
C ARG A 83 -1.74 1.08 7.90
N ILE A 84 -0.43 1.18 8.00
CA ILE A 84 0.31 2.42 7.75
C ILE A 84 0.13 2.86 6.29
N LEU A 85 0.24 1.93 5.33
CA LEU A 85 0.05 2.22 3.90
C LEU A 85 -1.33 2.81 3.61
N LEU A 86 -2.38 2.27 4.23
CA LEU A 86 -3.76 2.70 4.01
C LEU A 86 -4.09 4.03 4.69
N GLY A 87 -3.60 4.23 5.92
CA GLY A 87 -4.12 5.27 6.78
C GLY A 87 -3.14 6.35 7.23
N GLU A 88 -1.83 6.13 7.17
CA GLU A 88 -0.88 7.02 7.84
C GLU A 88 0.12 7.71 6.91
N VAL A 89 0.31 7.18 5.72
CA VAL A 89 1.15 7.84 4.72
C VAL A 89 0.47 9.11 4.26
N GLU A 90 1.17 10.24 4.41
CA GLU A 90 0.66 11.56 4.08
C GLU A 90 0.69 11.80 2.57
N THR A 91 -0.38 12.45 2.07
CA THR A 91 -0.50 12.88 0.68
C THR A 91 -1.13 14.26 0.59
N VAL A 92 -1.13 14.81 -0.63
CA VAL A 92 -1.75 16.09 -0.95
C VAL A 92 -3.11 15.84 -1.59
N ALA A 93 -4.14 16.54 -1.11
CA ALA A 93 -5.44 16.58 -1.76
C ALA A 93 -6.10 17.96 -1.59
N ILE A 94 -7.05 18.26 -2.47
CA ILE A 94 -7.86 19.49 -2.41
C ILE A 94 -8.79 19.37 -1.20
N GLU A 95 -8.74 20.38 -0.31
CA GLU A 95 -9.55 20.43 0.90
C GLU A 95 -10.60 21.53 0.85
N LYS A 96 -10.23 22.74 0.42
CA LYS A 96 -11.13 23.88 0.34
C LYS A 96 -11.22 24.36 -1.09
N VAL A 97 -12.42 24.70 -1.54
CA VAL A 97 -12.68 25.25 -2.87
C VAL A 97 -13.42 26.58 -2.72
N PHE A 98 -12.84 27.64 -3.25
CA PHE A 98 -13.43 28.98 -3.23
C PHE A 98 -14.01 29.28 -4.60
N PHE A 99 -15.34 29.36 -4.70
CA PHE A 99 -16.03 29.68 -5.94
C PHE A 99 -16.18 31.19 -6.11
N TYR A 100 -15.70 31.70 -7.24
CA TYR A 100 -15.92 33.10 -7.64
C TYR A 100 -17.10 33.23 -8.59
N ASN A 101 -17.34 32.20 -9.40
CA ASN A 101 -18.45 32.18 -10.33
C ASN A 101 -18.78 30.73 -10.71
N ASN A 102 -20.05 30.39 -10.62
CA ASN A 102 -20.58 29.12 -11.12
C ASN A 102 -21.92 29.37 -11.79
N SER A 103 -21.98 29.25 -13.10
CA SER A 103 -23.24 29.29 -13.89
C SER A 103 -23.56 27.94 -14.51
N SER A 104 -22.88 26.84 -14.04
CA SER A 104 -23.16 25.48 -14.50
C SER A 104 -24.46 24.93 -13.89
N ILE A 105 -24.89 23.77 -14.37
CA ILE A 105 -26.05 23.06 -13.83
C ILE A 105 -25.74 22.42 -12.47
N LEU A 106 -24.44 22.11 -12.21
CA LEU A 106 -24.03 21.47 -10.97
C LEU A 106 -23.86 22.51 -9.86
N ASN A 107 -24.31 22.18 -8.67
CA ASN A 107 -24.10 22.99 -7.47
C ASN A 107 -22.64 23.00 -7.06
N ASP A 108 -22.21 24.05 -6.38
CA ASP A 108 -20.83 24.23 -5.92
C ASP A 108 -20.31 23.06 -5.08
N GLU A 109 -21.15 22.53 -4.20
CA GLU A 109 -20.83 21.39 -3.33
C GLU A 109 -20.49 20.13 -4.14
N ASN A 110 -21.27 19.83 -5.19
CA ASN A 110 -21.03 18.67 -6.04
C ASN A 110 -19.71 18.80 -6.81
N ILE A 111 -19.42 20.00 -7.31
CA ILE A 111 -18.17 20.28 -8.02
C ILE A 111 -16.99 20.20 -7.04
N ALA A 112 -17.11 20.79 -5.85
CA ALA A 112 -16.09 20.74 -4.81
C ALA A 112 -15.78 19.32 -4.37
N HIS A 113 -16.79 18.49 -4.17
CA HIS A 113 -16.63 17.07 -3.82
C HIS A 113 -15.87 16.32 -4.92
N ARG A 114 -16.23 16.50 -6.18
CA ARG A 114 -15.54 15.87 -7.32
C ARG A 114 -14.09 16.33 -7.44
N LEU A 115 -13.83 17.63 -7.26
CA LEU A 115 -12.47 18.20 -7.25
C LEU A 115 -11.63 17.63 -6.12
N GLY A 116 -12.20 17.49 -4.91
CA GLY A 116 -11.53 16.94 -3.73
C GLY A 116 -11.09 15.49 -3.88
N LEU A 117 -11.77 14.71 -4.72
CA LEU A 117 -11.44 13.29 -4.96
C LEU A 117 -10.41 13.09 -6.09
N ILE A 118 -9.96 14.14 -6.77
CA ILE A 118 -8.93 14.03 -7.81
C ILE A 118 -7.57 13.78 -7.14
N PRO A 119 -6.89 12.65 -7.42
CA PRO A 119 -5.57 12.39 -6.91
C PRO A 119 -4.54 13.34 -7.54
N ILE A 120 -3.70 13.95 -6.69
CA ILE A 120 -2.68 14.92 -7.10
C ILE A 120 -1.32 14.27 -6.93
N PHE A 121 -0.55 14.21 -8.03
CA PHE A 121 0.83 13.75 -7.99
C PHE A 121 1.68 14.72 -7.19
N ILE A 122 2.56 14.17 -6.34
CA ILE A 122 3.59 14.92 -5.62
C ILE A 122 4.92 14.18 -5.67
N ARG A 123 5.98 14.91 -5.94
CA ARG A 123 7.33 14.36 -5.85
C ARG A 123 7.70 14.15 -4.38
N SER A 124 8.11 12.94 -4.02
CA SER A 124 8.39 12.51 -2.64
C SER A 124 9.38 13.38 -1.88
N THR A 125 10.36 13.98 -2.59
CA THR A 125 11.38 14.88 -2.00
C THR A 125 10.75 16.12 -1.35
N PHE A 126 9.61 16.57 -1.84
CA PHE A 126 8.94 17.77 -1.31
C PHE A 126 8.17 17.49 -0.03
N LEU A 127 7.55 16.31 0.11
CA LEU A 127 6.78 15.96 1.31
C LEU A 127 7.60 15.93 2.60
N ASN A 128 8.91 15.62 2.50
CA ASN A 128 9.78 15.55 3.67
C ASN A 128 10.20 16.95 4.19
N ASN A 129 10.21 17.93 3.29
CA ASN A 129 10.77 19.26 3.58
C ASN A 129 9.70 20.33 3.86
N ILE A 130 8.44 20.00 3.58
CA ILE A 130 7.35 21.00 3.65
C ILE A 130 6.32 20.53 4.68
N LYS A 131 6.32 21.22 5.83
CA LYS A 131 5.18 21.19 6.76
C LYS A 131 4.19 22.24 6.28
N ILE A 132 3.24 21.84 5.44
CA ILE A 132 2.12 22.71 5.07
C ILE A 132 1.05 22.54 6.15
N SER A 133 1.04 23.46 7.10
CA SER A 133 -0.08 23.58 8.05
C SER A 133 -1.22 24.37 7.41
N GLU A 134 -2.45 24.19 7.88
CA GLU A 134 -3.61 24.93 7.42
C GLU A 134 -3.46 26.45 7.60
N HIS A 135 -2.54 26.88 8.46
CA HIS A 135 -2.32 28.27 8.87
C HIS A 135 -1.13 28.96 8.17
N ASP A 136 -0.32 28.24 7.40
CA ASP A 136 0.83 28.84 6.70
C ASP A 136 0.35 29.61 5.45
N GLU A 137 0.24 30.92 5.58
CA GLU A 137 -0.16 31.78 4.46
C GLU A 137 0.84 31.80 3.31
N ASN A 138 2.11 31.59 3.59
CA ASN A 138 3.20 31.73 2.62
C ASN A 138 3.47 30.47 1.79
N ASN A 139 2.96 29.28 2.17
CA ASN A 139 3.30 28.00 1.54
C ASN A 139 2.04 27.23 1.13
N LYS A 140 1.15 27.89 0.35
CA LYS A 140 -0.09 27.26 -0.10
C LYS A 140 0.09 26.57 -1.45
N ILE A 141 -0.41 25.35 -1.55
CA ILE A 141 -0.61 24.65 -2.83
C ILE A 141 -1.99 24.99 -3.34
N ILE A 142 -2.05 25.81 -4.39
CA ILE A 142 -3.32 26.28 -4.95
C ILE A 142 -3.42 25.87 -6.41
N PHE A 143 -4.57 25.34 -6.82
CA PHE A 143 -4.92 25.13 -8.21
C PHE A 143 -6.01 26.11 -8.62
N GLU A 144 -5.81 26.75 -9.75
CA GLU A 144 -6.83 27.57 -10.40
C GLU A 144 -7.63 26.68 -11.37
N PHE A 145 -8.94 26.78 -11.27
CA PHE A 145 -9.89 26.16 -12.18
C PHE A 145 -10.76 27.23 -12.80
N ASN A 146 -10.49 27.53 -14.08
CA ASN A 146 -11.19 28.59 -14.81
C ASN A 146 -11.54 28.08 -16.22
N VAL A 147 -12.82 27.80 -16.43
CA VAL A 147 -13.32 27.25 -17.68
C VAL A 147 -14.60 27.98 -18.09
N LYS A 148 -14.68 28.33 -19.37
CA LYS A 148 -15.80 29.00 -19.99
C LYS A 148 -16.18 28.32 -21.28
N ASN A 149 -17.46 28.06 -21.51
CA ASN A 149 -17.99 27.70 -22.81
C ASN A 149 -18.48 28.96 -23.52
N SER A 150 -18.03 29.21 -24.74
CA SER A 150 -18.44 30.38 -25.51
C SER A 150 -19.93 30.32 -25.87
N GLN A 151 -20.60 31.45 -25.82
CA GLN A 151 -22.01 31.55 -26.25
C GLN A 151 -22.19 31.23 -27.75
N LYS A 152 -21.13 31.39 -28.54
CA LYS A 152 -21.13 31.08 -29.99
C LYS A 152 -21.07 29.60 -30.32
N SER A 153 -20.69 28.75 -29.35
CA SER A 153 -20.63 27.30 -29.53
C SER A 153 -22.01 26.70 -29.25
N PHE A 154 -22.54 25.91 -30.19
CA PHE A 154 -23.81 25.18 -29.99
C PHE A 154 -23.62 23.89 -29.20
N ASN A 155 -22.37 23.47 -28.99
CA ASN A 155 -22.07 22.19 -28.38
C ASN A 155 -21.72 22.31 -26.88
N LYS A 156 -22.11 21.28 -26.12
CA LYS A 156 -21.66 21.10 -24.72
C LYS A 156 -20.18 20.77 -24.70
N ILE A 157 -19.43 21.38 -23.77
CA ILE A 157 -18.01 21.10 -23.56
C ILE A 157 -17.84 20.24 -22.32
N SER A 158 -17.12 19.12 -22.45
CA SER A 158 -16.68 18.29 -21.33
C SER A 158 -15.40 18.87 -20.72
N VAL A 159 -15.41 19.09 -19.41
CA VAL A 159 -14.31 19.67 -18.65
C VAL A 159 -13.66 18.58 -17.81
N PHE A 160 -12.36 18.41 -18.01
CA PHE A 160 -11.57 17.36 -17.41
C PHE A 160 -10.55 17.90 -16.40
N SER A 161 -9.98 17.03 -15.59
CA SER A 161 -8.96 17.34 -14.57
C SER A 161 -7.73 18.07 -15.11
N ARG A 162 -7.40 17.92 -16.40
CA ARG A 162 -6.35 18.71 -17.08
C ARG A 162 -6.58 20.22 -17.08
N SER A 163 -7.79 20.68 -16.78
CA SER A 163 -8.13 22.10 -16.66
C SER A 163 -7.68 22.72 -15.34
N LEU A 164 -7.27 21.91 -14.36
CA LEU A 164 -6.67 22.37 -13.13
C LEU A 164 -5.23 22.86 -13.41
N LYS A 165 -4.99 24.14 -13.14
CA LYS A 165 -3.68 24.78 -13.33
C LYS A 165 -3.07 25.08 -11.98
N PHE A 166 -1.88 24.56 -11.72
CA PHE A 166 -1.14 24.87 -10.50
C PHE A 166 -0.73 26.34 -10.48
N LYS A 167 -1.02 27.02 -9.36
CA LYS A 167 -0.63 28.40 -9.08
C LYS A 167 0.27 28.40 -7.86
N GLY A 168 1.60 28.48 -8.08
CA GLY A 168 2.57 28.49 -6.99
C GLY A 168 2.55 29.81 -6.23
N TYR A 169 2.57 29.72 -4.90
CA TYR A 169 2.76 30.85 -3.97
C TYR A 169 3.98 30.61 -3.09
N GLY A 170 4.63 31.66 -2.64
CA GLY A 170 5.79 31.57 -1.75
C GLY A 170 6.93 30.77 -2.34
N LEU A 171 7.39 29.74 -1.64
CA LEU A 171 8.48 28.87 -2.06
C LEU A 171 8.25 28.16 -3.41
N PHE A 172 6.99 28.06 -3.85
CA PHE A 172 6.63 27.40 -5.10
C PHE A 172 6.52 28.36 -6.29
N SER A 173 6.70 29.69 -6.09
CA SER A 173 6.52 30.69 -7.14
C SER A 173 7.57 30.61 -8.24
N SER A 174 8.80 30.24 -7.92
CA SER A 174 9.95 30.14 -8.83
C SER A 174 10.12 28.79 -9.51
N MET A 175 9.32 27.78 -9.10
CA MET A 175 9.47 26.42 -9.60
C MET A 175 8.65 26.18 -10.87
N ASN A 176 9.16 25.33 -11.78
CA ASN A 176 8.45 24.94 -12.99
C ASN A 176 7.07 24.36 -12.67
N LYS A 177 6.03 25.13 -12.98
CA LYS A 177 4.64 24.96 -12.52
C LYS A 177 4.02 23.59 -12.80
N ASN A 178 4.48 22.89 -13.83
CA ASN A 178 3.86 21.61 -14.26
C ASN A 178 4.60 20.34 -13.82
N SER A 179 5.75 20.46 -13.17
CA SER A 179 6.58 19.28 -12.86
C SER A 179 6.43 18.76 -11.44
N ILE A 180 5.85 19.56 -10.53
CA ILE A 180 5.82 19.25 -9.10
C ILE A 180 4.47 18.75 -8.64
N PHE A 181 3.41 19.48 -9.00
CA PHE A 181 2.03 19.17 -8.64
C PHE A 181 1.16 19.17 -9.89
N HIS A 182 0.49 18.06 -10.14
CA HIS A 182 -0.48 17.93 -11.23
C HIS A 182 -1.47 16.80 -10.92
N PRO A 183 -2.67 16.81 -11.48
CA PRO A 183 -3.58 15.67 -11.40
C PRO A 183 -2.92 14.41 -11.98
N VAL A 184 -2.99 13.29 -11.27
CA VAL A 184 -2.43 12.00 -11.74
C VAL A 184 -3.04 11.61 -13.08
N CYS A 185 -4.37 11.62 -13.15
CA CYS A 185 -5.13 11.37 -14.38
C CYS A 185 -5.66 12.69 -14.92
N ARG A 186 -5.35 12.98 -16.20
CA ARG A 186 -5.76 14.21 -16.87
C ARG A 186 -7.16 14.14 -17.48
N ASP A 187 -7.74 12.94 -17.54
CA ASP A 187 -8.99 12.67 -18.25
C ASP A 187 -10.17 12.38 -17.31
N ILE A 188 -10.07 12.77 -16.03
CA ILE A 188 -11.18 12.69 -15.09
C ILE A 188 -12.19 13.77 -15.46
N LEU A 189 -13.41 13.38 -15.87
CA LEU A 189 -14.48 14.29 -16.17
C LEU A 189 -14.98 14.98 -14.89
N ILE A 190 -14.90 16.30 -14.80
CA ILE A 190 -15.36 17.07 -13.64
C ILE A 190 -16.82 17.48 -13.86
N LEU A 191 -17.10 18.17 -14.97
CA LEU A 191 -18.43 18.66 -15.32
C LEU A 191 -18.59 18.85 -16.83
N LYS A 192 -19.81 19.07 -17.27
CA LYS A 192 -20.16 19.48 -18.65
C LYS A 192 -20.78 20.86 -18.63
N LEU A 193 -20.29 21.76 -19.49
CA LEU A 193 -20.80 23.14 -19.60
C LEU A 193 -21.63 23.31 -20.86
N ASN A 194 -22.82 23.86 -20.72
CA ASN A 194 -23.62 24.33 -21.85
C ASN A 194 -23.03 25.62 -22.43
N PRO A 195 -23.48 26.05 -23.61
CA PRO A 195 -23.08 27.33 -24.20
C PRO A 195 -23.38 28.51 -23.24
N GLY A 196 -22.41 29.42 -23.13
CA GLY A 196 -22.51 30.59 -22.24
C GLY A 196 -22.20 30.35 -20.77
N GLN A 197 -22.05 29.10 -20.33
CA GLN A 197 -21.74 28.77 -18.94
C GLN A 197 -20.25 28.93 -18.65
N LYS A 198 -19.93 29.29 -17.40
CA LYS A 198 -18.57 29.41 -16.88
C LYS A 198 -18.48 28.95 -15.44
N VAL A 199 -17.32 28.41 -15.09
CA VAL A 199 -16.96 28.10 -13.69
C VAL A 199 -15.57 28.65 -13.43
N LYS A 200 -15.45 29.42 -12.33
CA LYS A 200 -14.16 29.94 -11.85
C LYS A 200 -14.06 29.69 -10.35
N CYS A 201 -13.07 28.90 -9.95
CA CYS A 201 -12.77 28.65 -8.53
C CYS A 201 -11.27 28.48 -8.28
N GLU A 202 -10.87 28.62 -7.04
CA GLU A 202 -9.55 28.30 -6.53
C GLU A 202 -9.64 27.11 -5.57
N CYS A 203 -8.76 26.12 -5.75
CA CYS A 203 -8.71 24.88 -5.00
C CYS A 203 -7.48 24.88 -4.12
N HIS A 204 -7.65 24.93 -2.81
CA HIS A 204 -6.58 24.90 -1.83
C HIS A 204 -6.33 23.46 -1.37
N CYS A 205 -5.09 23.03 -1.48
CA CYS A 205 -4.66 21.70 -1.08
C CYS A 205 -3.97 21.73 0.27
N ILE A 206 -4.14 20.63 1.01
CA ILE A 206 -3.42 20.38 2.26
C ILE A 206 -2.73 19.03 2.21
N ILE A 207 -1.76 18.84 3.10
CA ILE A 207 -1.12 17.54 3.36
C ILE A 207 -1.84 16.89 4.53
N ASN A 208 -2.29 15.66 4.34
CA ASN A 208 -2.92 14.88 5.40
C ASN A 208 -2.82 13.38 5.12
N SER A 209 -3.29 12.57 6.07
CA SER A 209 -3.26 11.11 6.01
C SER A 209 -4.64 10.50 5.76
N GLY A 210 -4.65 9.25 5.29
CA GLY A 210 -5.88 8.50 5.02
C GLY A 210 -6.79 8.30 6.24
N ASN A 211 -6.23 8.38 7.45
CA ASN A 211 -7.01 8.30 8.69
C ASN A 211 -7.98 9.48 8.85
N LYS A 212 -7.65 10.65 8.30
CA LYS A 212 -8.54 11.82 8.35
C LYS A 212 -9.65 11.71 7.31
N HIS A 213 -9.29 11.36 6.07
CA HIS A 213 -10.24 11.14 4.99
C HIS A 213 -9.63 10.25 3.91
N ALA A 214 -10.43 9.37 3.30
CA ALA A 214 -9.99 8.42 2.29
C ALA A 214 -9.34 9.06 1.05
N LYS A 215 -9.67 10.32 0.72
CA LYS A 215 -9.05 11.06 -0.40
C LYS A 215 -7.53 11.23 -0.26
N PHE A 216 -7.02 11.17 0.99
CA PHE A 216 -5.60 11.24 1.29
C PHE A 216 -4.91 9.87 1.27
N SER A 217 -5.64 8.76 1.07
CA SER A 217 -5.02 7.46 0.94
C SER A 217 -4.20 7.38 -0.34
N PRO A 218 -2.88 7.09 -0.27
CA PRO A 218 -2.04 7.00 -1.46
C PRO A 218 -2.18 5.66 -2.19
N VAL A 219 -2.84 4.70 -1.58
CA VAL A 219 -3.02 3.35 -2.13
C VAL A 219 -4.49 3.11 -2.45
N GLY A 220 -4.74 2.50 -3.61
CA GLY A 220 -6.05 1.97 -3.97
C GLY A 220 -6.31 0.68 -3.22
N THR A 221 -5.33 -0.22 -3.22
CA THR A 221 -5.33 -1.45 -2.44
C THR A 221 -3.97 -1.69 -1.78
N ALA A 222 -4.00 -2.17 -0.55
CA ALA A 222 -2.82 -2.70 0.13
C ALA A 222 -3.22 -3.91 0.96
N PHE A 223 -2.77 -5.07 0.57
CA PHE A 223 -3.02 -6.30 1.30
C PHE A 223 -1.81 -7.21 1.30
N TYR A 224 -1.81 -8.15 2.21
CA TYR A 224 -0.83 -9.21 2.22
C TYR A 224 -1.50 -10.59 2.23
N LYS A 225 -0.83 -11.54 1.63
CA LYS A 225 -1.23 -12.93 1.56
C LYS A 225 -0.18 -13.80 2.25
N ILE A 226 -0.65 -14.71 3.11
CA ILE A 226 0.20 -15.69 3.77
C ILE A 226 0.37 -16.87 2.83
N SER A 227 1.61 -17.27 2.59
CA SER A 227 1.91 -18.41 1.72
C SER A 227 1.42 -19.72 2.33
N SER A 228 0.83 -20.55 1.49
CA SER A 228 0.36 -21.88 1.86
C SER A 228 1.39 -22.95 1.50
N LYS A 229 1.45 -23.99 2.33
CA LYS A 229 2.20 -25.21 2.08
C LYS A 229 1.22 -26.37 1.92
N ILE A 230 1.23 -26.97 0.75
CA ILE A 230 0.39 -28.12 0.42
C ILE A 230 1.32 -29.34 0.34
N LYS A 231 1.00 -30.39 1.10
CA LYS A 231 1.70 -31.68 1.06
C LYS A 231 0.69 -32.76 0.68
N ILE A 232 1.01 -33.53 -0.35
CA ILE A 232 0.33 -34.78 -0.68
C ILE A 232 1.05 -35.85 0.12
N VAL A 233 0.34 -36.49 1.05
CA VAL A 233 0.89 -37.51 1.95
C VAL A 233 0.86 -38.89 1.28
N GLU A 234 -0.25 -39.16 0.57
CA GLU A 234 -0.48 -40.40 -0.14
C GLU A 234 -0.71 -40.11 -1.63
N GLU A 235 -0.24 -40.96 -2.53
CA GLU A 235 -0.48 -40.80 -3.96
C GLU A 235 -1.98 -40.89 -4.26
N ILE A 236 -2.49 -39.88 -4.96
CA ILE A 236 -3.88 -39.79 -5.38
C ILE A 236 -3.91 -40.10 -6.87
N LEU A 237 -4.64 -41.15 -7.22
CA LEU A 237 -4.62 -41.75 -8.54
C LEU A 237 -5.92 -41.58 -9.30
N ASN A 238 -5.83 -41.54 -10.63
CA ASN A 238 -6.93 -41.61 -11.60
C ASN A 238 -8.15 -40.73 -11.27
N TYR A 239 -9.30 -41.33 -11.01
CA TYR A 239 -10.57 -40.65 -10.77
C TYR A 239 -10.53 -39.68 -9.58
N ASP A 240 -9.89 -40.06 -8.49
CA ASP A 240 -9.75 -39.23 -7.31
C ASP A 240 -8.87 -37.98 -7.59
N ALA A 241 -7.86 -38.14 -8.43
CA ALA A 241 -7.00 -37.04 -8.86
C ALA A 241 -7.78 -36.04 -9.74
N GLU A 242 -8.60 -36.51 -10.66
CA GLU A 242 -9.47 -35.69 -11.50
C GLU A 242 -10.50 -34.91 -10.66
N LYS A 243 -11.14 -35.59 -9.73
CA LYS A 243 -12.13 -35.01 -8.82
C LYS A 243 -11.54 -33.84 -8.01
N ILE A 244 -10.34 -33.99 -7.42
CA ILE A 244 -9.70 -32.93 -6.66
C ILE A 244 -9.24 -31.78 -7.56
N PHE A 245 -8.76 -32.09 -8.77
CA PHE A 245 -8.38 -31.08 -9.75
C PHE A 245 -9.56 -30.20 -10.16
N GLU A 246 -10.74 -30.78 -10.39
CA GLU A 246 -11.94 -30.05 -10.79
C GLU A 246 -12.51 -29.18 -9.67
N ILE A 247 -12.51 -29.68 -8.43
CA ILE A 247 -13.05 -28.98 -7.26
C ILE A 247 -12.22 -27.77 -6.87
N CYS A 248 -10.93 -27.73 -7.20
CA CYS A 248 -10.08 -26.60 -6.84
C CYS A 248 -10.43 -25.36 -7.69
N PRO A 249 -11.03 -24.28 -7.13
CA PRO A 249 -11.47 -23.13 -7.90
C PRO A 249 -10.29 -22.37 -8.53
N VAL A 250 -9.12 -22.43 -7.91
CA VAL A 250 -7.90 -21.72 -8.34
C VAL A 250 -6.94 -22.64 -9.10
N LYS A 251 -7.30 -23.93 -9.28
CA LYS A 251 -6.53 -24.95 -10.01
C LYS A 251 -5.04 -25.01 -9.58
N VAL A 252 -4.84 -25.12 -8.28
CA VAL A 252 -3.51 -25.24 -7.68
C VAL A 252 -2.86 -26.59 -7.99
N PHE A 253 -3.68 -27.61 -8.25
CA PHE A 253 -3.26 -28.96 -8.58
C PHE A 253 -3.14 -29.15 -10.08
N GLY A 254 -2.36 -30.12 -10.49
CA GLY A 254 -2.29 -30.59 -11.86
C GLY A 254 -2.20 -32.10 -11.91
N ILE A 255 -2.50 -32.64 -13.07
CA ILE A 255 -2.48 -34.09 -13.32
C ILE A 255 -1.23 -34.39 -14.15
N LYS A 256 -0.40 -35.32 -13.68
CA LYS A 256 0.73 -35.87 -14.43
C LYS A 256 0.43 -37.31 -14.81
N SER A 257 0.56 -37.64 -16.08
CA SER A 257 0.56 -39.01 -16.56
C SER A 257 1.99 -39.57 -16.42
N LYS A 258 2.17 -40.64 -15.67
CA LYS A 258 3.42 -41.41 -15.69
C LYS A 258 3.41 -42.33 -16.91
N THR A 259 4.31 -42.08 -17.84
CA THR A 259 4.41 -42.82 -19.14
C THR A 259 4.66 -44.30 -18.98
N GLU A 260 5.27 -44.73 -17.88
CA GLU A 260 5.57 -46.17 -17.62
C GLU A 260 4.42 -46.96 -16.98
N LYS A 261 3.49 -46.26 -16.32
CA LYS A 261 2.30 -46.84 -15.67
C LYS A 261 1.10 -46.00 -16.10
N LYS A 262 0.07 -46.63 -16.69
CA LYS A 262 -1.18 -45.99 -17.14
C LYS A 262 -1.96 -45.20 -16.07
N TYR A 263 -1.29 -44.71 -15.02
CA TYR A 263 -1.92 -43.98 -13.91
C TYR A 263 -1.69 -42.47 -14.02
N ARG A 264 -2.77 -41.74 -13.78
CA ARG A 264 -2.75 -40.27 -13.62
C ARG A 264 -2.55 -39.94 -12.16
N THR A 265 -1.54 -39.13 -11.82
CA THR A 265 -1.26 -38.73 -10.44
C THR A 265 -1.47 -37.24 -10.22
N LEU A 266 -2.02 -36.89 -9.06
CA LEU A 266 -2.21 -35.50 -8.64
C LEU A 266 -0.88 -34.89 -8.19
N ASN A 267 -0.56 -33.70 -8.71
CA ASN A 267 0.60 -32.92 -8.29
C ASN A 267 0.20 -31.49 -7.90
N VAL A 268 1.00 -30.87 -7.03
CA VAL A 268 0.85 -29.43 -6.70
C VAL A 268 1.69 -28.64 -7.68
N ILE A 269 1.06 -27.77 -8.49
CA ILE A 269 1.75 -26.90 -9.45
C ILE A 269 2.03 -25.54 -8.85
N SER A 270 1.03 -24.91 -8.26
CA SER A 270 1.08 -23.49 -7.87
C SER A 270 0.55 -23.28 -6.45
N PRO A 271 1.29 -23.71 -5.41
CA PRO A 271 0.83 -23.61 -4.02
C PRO A 271 0.60 -22.17 -3.57
N GLN A 272 1.29 -21.19 -4.17
CA GLN A 272 1.17 -19.76 -3.86
C GLN A 272 -0.23 -19.19 -4.15
N PHE A 273 -0.99 -19.78 -5.07
CA PHE A 273 -2.34 -19.33 -5.39
C PHE A 273 -3.43 -19.94 -4.51
N CYS A 274 -3.11 -20.89 -3.63
CA CYS A 274 -4.07 -21.51 -2.74
C CYS A 274 -4.72 -20.49 -1.80
N THR A 275 -6.06 -20.37 -1.85
CA THR A 275 -6.86 -19.47 -1.01
C THR A 275 -7.21 -20.07 0.35
N LEU A 276 -6.75 -21.28 0.66
CA LEU A 276 -7.08 -22.00 1.89
C LEU A 276 -8.59 -22.26 2.09
N CYS A 277 -9.35 -22.39 1.00
CA CYS A 277 -10.79 -22.69 1.04
C CYS A 277 -11.11 -24.08 1.62
N LYS A 278 -10.12 -25.02 1.63
CA LYS A 278 -10.22 -26.38 2.15
C LYS A 278 -11.23 -27.29 1.43
N GLU A 279 -11.76 -26.91 0.28
CA GLU A 279 -12.69 -27.75 -0.48
C GLU A 279 -12.09 -29.10 -0.86
N CYS A 280 -10.79 -29.13 -1.21
CA CYS A 280 -10.08 -30.38 -1.49
C CYS A 280 -9.92 -31.31 -0.27
N LEU A 281 -10.09 -30.79 0.96
CA LEU A 281 -10.05 -31.62 2.20
C LEU A 281 -11.41 -32.18 2.58
N LYS A 282 -12.51 -31.64 2.04
CA LYS A 282 -13.87 -32.09 2.31
C LYS A 282 -14.26 -33.34 1.51
N GLN A 283 -13.48 -33.68 0.50
CA GLN A 283 -13.74 -34.82 -0.33
C GLN A 283 -13.44 -36.12 0.40
N ASP A 284 -14.46 -36.96 0.55
CA ASP A 284 -14.33 -38.30 1.07
C ASP A 284 -13.63 -39.20 0.04
N LEU A 285 -12.36 -39.44 0.27
CA LEU A 285 -11.54 -40.40 -0.48
C LEU A 285 -11.43 -41.68 0.35
N ASN A 286 -12.53 -42.44 0.51
CA ASN A 286 -12.58 -43.69 1.29
C ASN A 286 -12.00 -43.51 2.72
N ASN A 287 -12.44 -42.48 3.45
CA ASN A 287 -11.94 -42.11 4.79
C ASN A 287 -10.44 -41.75 4.85
N ARG A 288 -9.77 -41.51 3.72
CA ARG A 288 -8.38 -41.09 3.65
C ARG A 288 -8.28 -39.56 3.60
N LYS A 289 -7.28 -39.00 4.24
CA LYS A 289 -6.94 -37.56 4.18
C LYS A 289 -5.56 -37.38 3.54
N PRO A 290 -5.44 -37.62 2.22
CA PRO A 290 -4.14 -37.65 1.56
C PRO A 290 -3.51 -36.27 1.38
N ILE A 291 -4.25 -35.17 1.61
CA ILE A 291 -3.76 -33.81 1.45
C ILE A 291 -3.67 -33.13 2.80
N ARG A 292 -2.54 -32.48 3.08
CA ARG A 292 -2.34 -31.61 4.22
C ARG A 292 -2.05 -30.20 3.75
N ILE A 293 -2.84 -29.22 4.24
CA ILE A 293 -2.65 -27.79 3.95
C ILE A 293 -2.25 -27.09 5.23
N SER A 294 -1.16 -26.35 5.20
CA SER A 294 -0.67 -25.54 6.31
C SER A 294 -0.29 -24.16 5.82
N ARG A 295 -0.23 -23.18 6.73
CA ARG A 295 0.31 -21.84 6.45
C ARG A 295 1.79 -21.81 6.80
N ILE A 296 2.57 -21.10 5.98
CA ILE A 296 3.96 -20.78 6.30
C ILE A 296 3.94 -19.48 7.08
N LYS A 297 4.18 -19.55 8.39
CA LYS A 297 3.95 -18.42 9.33
C LYS A 297 4.69 -17.13 8.96
N ASN A 298 5.89 -17.21 8.43
CA ASN A 298 6.75 -16.04 8.20
C ASN A 298 6.87 -15.66 6.72
N LYS A 299 6.21 -16.43 5.81
CA LYS A 299 6.24 -16.15 4.39
C LYS A 299 5.00 -15.38 3.96
N VAL A 300 5.22 -14.13 3.55
CA VAL A 300 4.15 -13.19 3.23
C VAL A 300 4.42 -12.55 1.87
N THR A 301 3.38 -12.45 1.07
CA THR A 301 3.39 -11.71 -0.19
C THR A 301 2.53 -10.47 -0.04
N PHE A 302 3.13 -9.29 -0.16
CA PHE A 302 2.42 -8.01 -0.21
C PHE A 302 2.04 -7.65 -1.63
N VAL A 303 0.85 -7.11 -1.79
CA VAL A 303 0.38 -6.48 -3.02
C VAL A 303 -0.02 -5.05 -2.67
N ILE A 304 0.62 -4.09 -3.33
CA ILE A 304 0.42 -2.66 -3.09
C ILE A 304 0.11 -2.02 -4.44
N GLU A 305 -1.07 -1.44 -4.55
CA GLU A 305 -1.54 -0.73 -5.72
C GLU A 305 -1.62 0.77 -5.38
N SER A 306 -0.85 1.58 -6.08
CA SER A 306 -0.81 3.03 -5.88
C SER A 306 -1.98 3.70 -6.60
N THR A 307 -2.49 4.80 -6.03
CA THR A 307 -3.39 5.72 -6.74
C THR A 307 -2.67 6.57 -7.79
N GLY A 308 -1.34 6.39 -7.94
CA GLY A 308 -0.49 7.18 -8.85
C GLY A 308 0.06 8.46 -8.23
N VAL A 309 -0.30 8.79 -6.99
CA VAL A 309 0.22 9.97 -6.26
C VAL A 309 1.72 9.86 -6.04
N MET A 310 2.19 8.66 -5.72
CA MET A 310 3.61 8.29 -5.58
C MET A 310 3.84 6.89 -6.15
N SER A 311 5.08 6.56 -6.50
CA SER A 311 5.41 5.20 -6.92
C SER A 311 5.20 4.20 -5.77
N PRO A 312 4.75 2.96 -6.06
CA PRO A 312 4.51 1.93 -5.04
C PRO A 312 5.75 1.63 -4.19
N GLU A 313 6.94 1.68 -4.78
CA GLU A 313 8.21 1.50 -4.08
C GLU A 313 8.45 2.59 -3.04
N THR A 314 8.21 3.85 -3.43
CA THR A 314 8.32 5.00 -2.51
C THR A 314 7.32 4.91 -1.37
N LEU A 315 6.09 4.45 -1.65
CA LEU A 315 5.06 4.25 -0.65
C LEU A 315 5.47 3.21 0.38
N PHE A 316 6.00 2.08 -0.08
CA PHE A 316 6.47 1.02 0.80
C PHE A 316 7.64 1.48 1.67
N HIS A 317 8.61 2.19 1.09
CA HIS A 317 9.74 2.75 1.84
C HIS A 317 9.28 3.76 2.90
N ARG A 318 8.31 4.62 2.57
CA ARG A 318 7.72 5.56 3.53
C ARG A 318 6.99 4.85 4.67
N ALA A 319 6.23 3.80 4.37
CA ALA A 319 5.55 3.03 5.38
C ALA A 319 6.52 2.41 6.40
N ILE A 320 7.66 1.89 5.92
CA ILE A 320 8.73 1.38 6.78
C ILE A 320 9.33 2.50 7.63
N SER A 321 9.64 3.64 7.02
CA SER A 321 10.22 4.79 7.72
C SER A 321 9.29 5.32 8.82
N LEU A 322 7.98 5.35 8.56
CA LEU A 322 6.97 5.72 9.55
C LEU A 322 6.90 4.71 10.70
N LEU A 323 6.96 3.40 10.40
CA LEU A 323 6.98 2.37 11.43
C LEU A 323 8.21 2.49 12.33
N VAL A 324 9.38 2.68 11.76
CA VAL A 324 10.64 2.91 12.50
C VAL A 324 10.54 4.17 13.34
N GLY A 325 10.00 5.26 12.79
CA GLY A 325 9.79 6.51 13.52
C GLY A 325 8.87 6.35 14.73
N LYS A 326 7.80 5.57 14.61
CA LYS A 326 6.91 5.23 15.74
C LYS A 326 7.61 4.42 16.81
N CYS A 327 8.39 3.42 16.43
CA CYS A 327 9.17 2.62 17.37
C CYS A 327 10.18 3.48 18.14
N ASN A 328 10.91 4.37 17.44
CA ASN A 328 11.86 5.28 18.07
C ASN A 328 11.17 6.27 19.02
N LYS A 329 10.01 6.80 18.63
CA LYS A 329 9.21 7.67 19.48
C LYS A 329 8.74 6.93 20.76
N ALA A 330 8.25 5.72 20.62
CA ALA A 330 7.85 4.90 21.77
C ALA A 330 9.02 4.63 22.71
N LEU A 331 10.20 4.26 22.15
CA LEU A 331 11.41 4.06 22.95
C LEU A 331 11.84 5.33 23.69
N SER A 332 11.81 6.49 23.04
CA SER A 332 12.16 7.76 23.69
C SER A 332 11.21 8.13 24.83
N LEU A 333 9.92 7.82 24.71
CA LEU A 333 8.94 8.04 25.76
C LEU A 333 9.16 7.10 26.96
N LEU A 334 9.46 5.83 26.68
CA LEU A 334 9.79 4.86 27.73
C LEU A 334 11.07 5.26 28.49
N LEU A 335 12.11 5.70 27.78
CA LEU A 335 13.35 6.16 28.44
C LEU A 335 13.09 7.37 29.35
N LYS A 336 12.30 8.34 28.91
CA LYS A 336 11.93 9.50 29.74
C LYS A 336 11.12 9.12 30.98
N SER A 337 10.27 8.07 30.92
CA SER A 337 9.50 7.61 32.07
C SER A 337 10.33 6.87 33.12
N TYR A 338 11.59 6.52 32.81
CA TYR A 338 12.52 5.89 33.74
C TYR A 338 13.54 6.86 34.36
N GLU A 339 13.55 8.12 33.92
CA GLU A 339 14.39 9.18 34.50
C GLU A 339 13.70 9.89 35.67
N PHE A 340 12.47 9.52 36.00
CA PHE A 340 11.71 9.87 37.18
C PHE A 340 11.56 8.65 38.14
#